data_75b519985aca66c6d31b2ea648073778
#
_entry.id   75b519985aca66c6d31b2ea648073778
#
_cell.length_a   1.000
_cell.length_b   1.000
_cell.length_c   1.000
_cell.angle_alpha   90.00
_cell.angle_beta   90.00
_cell.angle_gamma   90.00
#
_symmetry.space_group_name_H-M   'P 1'
#
loop_
_entity.id
_entity.type
_entity.pdbx_description
1 polymer ?
#
loop_
_entity_poly.entity_id
_entity_poly.type
_entity_poly.pdbx_seq_one_letter_code
_entity_poly.pdbx_strand_id
1 'polypeptide(L)'
;IVIDGKYLGNYDTLMKSKELFLFEKKVTMTTPSETYKPFRYPWAVELTKKHEQAHWIEDEIDLSDDVSDWKKNVLSPSEKEFVMQVLRLFTQSDVAVGQNYYDFFIPKLKNNEIRNMLGSIACREGVHQRAYALLNDTLGLPESEFHAFLEYKEMSNKVKFMRDNDTSNYSNLATAVAKSVFAEGISLFASFVMLLNFQRSGKMKGMCKVVEWSIRDESMHVDGMSQLFREFCAEHPRVVTDEFKKEIYSM
;
A
#
# COMPACT_ATOMS: atom_id res chain seq x y z
N ILE A 1 26.89 -26.79 -34.51
CA ILE A 1 25.50 -26.76 -34.05
C ILE A 1 24.75 -25.78 -34.94
N VAL A 2 23.63 -26.17 -35.43
CA VAL A 2 22.74 -25.35 -36.29
C VAL A 2 21.39 -25.25 -35.60
N ILE A 3 20.92 -24.01 -35.36
CA ILE A 3 19.59 -23.73 -34.85
C ILE A 3 18.91 -22.75 -35.80
N ASP A 4 17.69 -23.04 -36.21
CA ASP A 4 16.91 -22.25 -37.17
C ASP A 4 17.67 -21.91 -38.46
N GLY A 5 18.45 -22.89 -38.96
CA GLY A 5 19.24 -22.78 -40.20
C GLY A 5 20.51 -21.91 -40.07
N LYS A 6 20.88 -21.42 -38.88
CA LYS A 6 22.14 -20.71 -38.67
C LYS A 6 23.19 -21.60 -38.00
N TYR A 7 24.41 -21.60 -38.56
CA TYR A 7 25.57 -22.25 -37.98
C TYR A 7 26.11 -21.44 -36.82
N LEU A 8 26.11 -22.00 -35.62
CA LEU A 8 26.47 -21.34 -34.38
C LEU A 8 27.85 -21.72 -33.84
N GLY A 9 28.61 -22.48 -34.58
CA GLY A 9 29.95 -22.94 -34.22
C GLY A 9 29.98 -24.33 -33.56
N ASN A 10 31.17 -24.69 -33.05
CA ASN A 10 31.39 -25.94 -32.33
C ASN A 10 30.96 -25.87 -30.87
N TYR A 11 31.05 -26.97 -30.13
CA TYR A 11 30.69 -27.08 -28.74
C TYR A 11 31.42 -26.05 -27.85
N ASP A 12 32.71 -25.81 -28.10
CA ASP A 12 33.52 -24.86 -27.31
C ASP A 12 33.10 -23.41 -27.55
N THR A 13 32.72 -23.07 -28.79
CA THR A 13 32.17 -21.77 -29.17
C THR A 13 30.83 -21.57 -28.47
N LEU A 14 30.00 -22.63 -28.40
CA LEU A 14 28.70 -22.60 -27.71
C LEU A 14 28.87 -22.46 -26.18
N MET A 15 29.84 -23.17 -25.61
CA MET A 15 30.13 -23.10 -24.16
C MET A 15 30.75 -21.78 -23.75
N LYS A 16 31.56 -21.17 -24.63
CA LYS A 16 32.06 -19.79 -24.43
C LYS A 16 30.98 -18.74 -24.65
N SER A 17 29.99 -19.04 -25.48
CA SER A 17 28.81 -18.19 -25.73
C SER A 17 27.63 -18.51 -24.79
N LYS A 18 27.83 -19.34 -23.76
CA LYS A 18 26.79 -19.58 -22.74
C LYS A 18 26.25 -18.30 -22.14
N GLU A 19 27.02 -17.23 -22.12
CA GLU A 19 26.58 -15.87 -21.80
C GLU A 19 25.66 -15.24 -22.87
N LEU A 20 25.75 -15.71 -24.14
CA LEU A 20 24.92 -15.21 -25.24
C LEU A 20 23.68 -16.10 -25.52
N PHE A 21 23.65 -17.33 -25.01
CA PHE A 21 22.57 -18.30 -25.24
C PHE A 21 21.73 -18.63 -24.01
N LEU A 22 22.09 -18.15 -22.87
CA LEU A 22 21.08 -17.78 -21.93
C LEU A 22 20.34 -16.63 -22.63
N PHE A 23 19.29 -16.93 -23.35
CA PHE A 23 18.12 -16.08 -23.34
C PHE A 23 17.90 -15.83 -21.87
N GLU A 24 18.52 -14.77 -21.34
CA GLU A 24 18.14 -14.25 -20.03
C GLU A 24 16.65 -14.02 -20.17
N LYS A 25 15.89 -14.96 -19.65
CA LYS A 25 14.46 -14.77 -19.48
C LYS A 25 14.40 -13.47 -18.76
N LYS A 26 14.05 -12.38 -19.48
CA LYS A 26 14.17 -11.02 -18.96
C LYS A 26 13.43 -11.02 -17.64
N VAL A 27 14.17 -11.05 -16.53
CA VAL A 27 13.58 -11.04 -15.20
C VAL A 27 12.84 -9.72 -15.08
N THR A 28 11.55 -9.80 -14.85
CA THR A 28 10.65 -8.64 -14.67
C THR A 28 9.90 -8.78 -13.35
N MET A 29 9.20 -7.76 -12.95
CA MET A 29 8.35 -7.81 -11.74
C MET A 29 7.31 -8.92 -11.78
N THR A 30 6.87 -9.34 -12.98
CA THR A 30 5.87 -10.41 -13.16
C THR A 30 6.49 -11.80 -13.28
N THR A 31 7.81 -11.92 -13.31
CA THR A 31 8.55 -13.19 -13.42
C THR A 31 8.93 -13.69 -12.02
N PRO A 32 8.63 -14.96 -11.67
CA PRO A 32 9.11 -15.53 -10.42
C PRO A 32 10.64 -15.53 -10.35
N SER A 33 11.20 -15.20 -9.19
CA SER A 33 12.64 -15.34 -8.94
C SER A 33 12.98 -16.82 -8.76
N GLU A 34 14.06 -17.26 -9.40
CA GLU A 34 14.58 -18.63 -9.23
C GLU A 34 15.52 -18.75 -8.02
N THR A 35 16.17 -17.64 -7.67
CA THR A 35 17.12 -17.55 -6.55
C THR A 35 16.87 -16.29 -5.73
N TYR A 36 17.35 -16.27 -4.48
CA TYR A 36 17.26 -15.09 -3.63
C TYR A 36 18.19 -13.96 -4.11
N LYS A 37 19.34 -14.27 -4.67
CA LYS A 37 20.31 -13.32 -5.25
C LYS A 37 20.76 -13.81 -6.63
N PRO A 38 21.20 -12.89 -7.51
CA PRO A 38 21.34 -11.43 -7.33
C PRO A 38 19.98 -10.70 -7.34
N PHE A 39 19.90 -9.57 -6.63
CA PHE A 39 18.70 -8.74 -6.62
C PHE A 39 18.52 -7.98 -7.93
N ARG A 40 17.33 -8.05 -8.48
CA ARG A 40 16.91 -7.25 -9.62
C ARG A 40 16.38 -5.87 -9.19
N TYR A 41 15.70 -5.83 -8.03
CA TYR A 41 15.08 -4.64 -7.45
C TYR A 41 15.61 -4.39 -6.04
N PRO A 42 16.91 -4.00 -5.88
CA PRO A 42 17.51 -3.78 -4.56
C PRO A 42 16.79 -2.71 -3.75
N TRP A 43 16.19 -1.72 -4.40
CA TRP A 43 15.37 -0.69 -3.76
C TRP A 43 14.17 -1.28 -2.98
N ALA A 44 13.53 -2.32 -3.51
CA ALA A 44 12.42 -3.00 -2.83
C ALA A 44 12.91 -3.72 -1.56
N VAL A 45 14.10 -4.32 -1.59
CA VAL A 45 14.73 -4.93 -0.41
C VAL A 45 15.06 -3.88 0.64
N GLU A 46 15.59 -2.72 0.22
CA GLU A 46 15.93 -1.62 1.13
C GLU A 46 14.67 -1.01 1.76
N LEU A 47 13.61 -0.82 0.97
CA LEU A 47 12.34 -0.33 1.48
C LEU A 47 11.73 -1.31 2.48
N THR A 48 11.71 -2.61 2.15
CA THR A 48 11.24 -3.65 3.07
C THR A 48 11.95 -3.57 4.42
N LYS A 49 13.28 -3.46 4.42
CA LYS A 49 14.06 -3.33 5.65
C LYS A 49 13.69 -2.09 6.46
N LYS A 50 13.57 -0.93 5.81
CA LYS A 50 13.17 0.32 6.47
C LYS A 50 11.78 0.20 7.09
N HIS A 51 10.85 -0.40 6.36
CA HIS A 51 9.49 -0.61 6.78
C HIS A 51 9.40 -1.56 7.99
N GLU A 52 10.15 -2.66 7.96
CA GLU A 52 10.24 -3.59 9.09
C GLU A 52 10.93 -2.98 10.32
N GLN A 53 11.95 -2.13 10.12
CA GLN A 53 12.60 -1.39 11.21
C GLN A 53 11.67 -0.36 11.89
N ALA A 54 10.67 0.11 11.18
CA ALA A 54 9.62 0.99 11.69
C ALA A 54 8.45 0.20 12.34
N HIS A 55 8.68 -1.04 12.76
CA HIS A 55 7.68 -1.89 13.37
C HIS A 55 7.05 -1.28 14.62
N TRP A 56 5.77 -1.49 14.76
CA TRP A 56 4.96 -1.19 15.95
C TRP A 56 3.70 -2.07 15.95
N ILE A 57 3.08 -2.18 17.10
CA ILE A 57 1.78 -2.82 17.26
C ILE A 57 0.86 -1.92 18.08
N GLU A 58 -0.43 -2.14 17.98
CA GLU A 58 -1.47 -1.35 18.62
C GLU A 58 -1.32 -1.26 20.14
N ASP A 59 -0.84 -2.33 20.78
CA ASP A 59 -0.66 -2.40 22.24
C ASP A 59 0.49 -1.51 22.78
N GLU A 60 1.34 -0.97 21.91
CA GLU A 60 2.40 -0.04 22.32
C GLU A 60 1.91 1.38 22.58
N ILE A 61 0.63 1.66 22.25
CA ILE A 61 0.07 3.01 22.35
C ILE A 61 -0.83 3.12 23.57
N ASP A 62 -0.48 4.02 24.49
CA ASP A 62 -1.31 4.33 25.65
C ASP A 62 -2.49 5.24 25.22
N LEU A 63 -3.71 4.72 25.36
CA LEU A 63 -4.97 5.43 25.06
C LEU A 63 -5.65 5.98 26.31
N SER A 64 -5.02 5.95 27.50
CA SER A 64 -5.64 6.38 28.77
C SER A 64 -6.02 7.86 28.78
N ASP A 65 -5.18 8.72 28.18
CA ASP A 65 -5.49 10.15 28.02
C ASP A 65 -6.70 10.35 27.11
N ASP A 66 -6.83 9.56 26.04
CA ASP A 66 -7.94 9.64 25.08
C ASP A 66 -9.28 9.26 25.74
N VAL A 67 -9.29 8.21 26.57
CA VAL A 67 -10.47 7.83 27.37
C VAL A 67 -10.87 8.97 28.32
N SER A 68 -9.86 9.56 28.97
CA SER A 68 -10.09 10.68 29.88
C SER A 68 -10.69 11.91 29.17
N ASP A 69 -10.10 12.28 28.03
CA ASP A 69 -10.56 13.40 27.19
C ASP A 69 -11.99 13.17 26.68
N TRP A 70 -12.27 11.93 26.27
CA TRP A 70 -13.59 11.52 25.76
C TRP A 70 -14.67 11.55 26.83
N LYS A 71 -14.39 10.99 28.03
CA LYS A 71 -15.37 10.85 29.11
C LYS A 71 -15.59 12.14 29.91
N LYS A 72 -14.55 12.94 30.13
CA LYS A 72 -14.61 14.17 30.95
C LYS A 72 -15.06 15.41 30.17
N ASN A 73 -15.57 15.22 28.93
CA ASN A 73 -16.02 16.32 28.07
C ASN A 73 -14.92 17.39 27.81
N VAL A 74 -13.66 16.97 27.71
CA VAL A 74 -12.57 17.80 27.23
C VAL A 74 -12.77 18.13 25.75
N LEU A 75 -13.35 17.18 24.99
CA LEU A 75 -13.81 17.43 23.64
C LEU A 75 -15.24 17.96 23.65
N SER A 76 -15.49 18.99 22.82
CA SER A 76 -16.83 19.44 22.50
C SER A 76 -17.63 18.35 21.76
N PRO A 77 -18.96 18.41 21.74
CA PRO A 77 -19.76 17.48 20.94
C PRO A 77 -19.38 17.45 19.44
N SER A 78 -19.03 18.60 18.87
CA SER A 78 -18.60 18.70 17.47
C SER A 78 -17.23 18.09 17.22
N GLU A 79 -16.29 18.19 18.18
CA GLU A 79 -14.99 17.50 18.09
C GLU A 79 -15.16 15.98 18.16
N LYS A 80 -16.04 15.48 19.04
CA LYS A 80 -16.35 14.05 19.13
C LYS A 80 -16.96 13.51 17.82
N GLU A 81 -17.97 14.23 17.30
CA GLU A 81 -18.60 13.85 16.02
C GLU A 81 -17.58 13.85 14.88
N PHE A 82 -16.71 14.86 14.84
CA PHE A 82 -15.65 14.95 13.84
C PHE A 82 -14.69 13.74 13.90
N VAL A 83 -14.21 13.37 15.10
CA VAL A 83 -13.35 12.20 15.29
C VAL A 83 -14.07 10.93 14.82
N MET A 84 -15.34 10.72 15.22
CA MET A 84 -16.13 9.57 14.79
C MET A 84 -16.24 9.49 13.28
N GLN A 85 -16.52 10.60 12.60
CA GLN A 85 -16.65 10.62 11.14
C GLN A 85 -15.35 10.19 10.43
N VAL A 86 -14.20 10.64 10.94
CA VAL A 86 -12.91 10.24 10.36
C VAL A 86 -12.61 8.76 10.64
N LEU A 87 -12.88 8.28 11.85
CA LEU A 87 -12.66 6.88 12.22
C LEU A 87 -13.54 5.91 11.41
N ARG A 88 -14.79 6.28 11.10
CA ARG A 88 -15.68 5.51 10.20
C ARG A 88 -15.04 5.26 8.84
N LEU A 89 -14.30 6.23 8.30
CA LEU A 89 -13.60 6.06 7.04
C LEU A 89 -12.37 5.17 7.19
N PHE A 90 -11.52 5.42 8.18
CA PHE A 90 -10.24 4.72 8.35
C PHE A 90 -10.42 3.23 8.62
N THR A 91 -11.36 2.84 9.49
CA THR A 91 -11.61 1.43 9.79
C THR A 91 -11.98 0.59 8.56
N GLN A 92 -12.42 1.22 7.48
CA GLN A 92 -12.77 0.53 6.23
C GLN A 92 -11.73 0.73 5.12
N SER A 93 -11.04 1.87 5.11
CA SER A 93 -10.01 2.17 4.10
C SER A 93 -8.90 1.14 4.16
N ASP A 94 -8.35 0.89 5.35
CA ASP A 94 -7.21 -0.02 5.54
C ASP A 94 -7.58 -1.48 5.23
N VAL A 95 -8.85 -1.87 5.44
CA VAL A 95 -9.35 -3.18 4.97
C VAL A 95 -9.32 -3.25 3.45
N ALA A 96 -9.78 -2.21 2.76
CA ALA A 96 -9.80 -2.18 1.30
C ALA A 96 -8.39 -2.13 0.71
N VAL A 97 -7.51 -1.32 1.30
CA VAL A 97 -6.10 -1.21 0.88
C VAL A 97 -5.37 -2.53 1.10
N GLY A 98 -5.44 -3.11 2.30
CA GLY A 98 -4.81 -4.39 2.62
C GLY A 98 -5.26 -5.52 1.69
N GLN A 99 -6.56 -5.61 1.37
CA GLN A 99 -7.09 -6.60 0.42
C GLN A 99 -6.47 -6.45 -0.97
N ASN A 100 -6.22 -5.21 -1.45
CA ASN A 100 -5.63 -4.99 -2.77
C ASN A 100 -4.26 -5.64 -2.92
N TYR A 101 -3.43 -5.62 -1.87
CA TYR A 101 -2.13 -6.28 -1.89
C TYR A 101 -2.26 -7.80 -2.04
N TYR A 102 -3.16 -8.43 -1.31
CA TYR A 102 -3.37 -9.88 -1.35
C TYR A 102 -4.05 -10.35 -2.63
N ASP A 103 -5.08 -9.65 -3.08
CA ASP A 103 -5.97 -10.12 -4.14
C ASP A 103 -5.49 -9.69 -5.54
N PHE A 104 -4.86 -8.51 -5.65
CA PHE A 104 -4.53 -7.93 -6.95
C PHE A 104 -3.02 -7.84 -7.22
N PHE A 105 -2.18 -7.41 -6.26
CA PHE A 105 -0.78 -7.11 -6.55
C PHE A 105 0.12 -8.33 -6.38
N ILE A 106 0.13 -8.98 -5.22
CA ILE A 106 0.98 -10.14 -4.92
C ILE A 106 0.77 -11.31 -5.91
N PRO A 107 -0.45 -11.63 -6.36
CA PRO A 107 -0.66 -12.69 -7.34
C PRO A 107 -0.10 -12.38 -8.73
N LYS A 108 0.06 -11.12 -9.10
CA LYS A 108 0.52 -10.66 -10.42
C LYS A 108 2.02 -10.32 -10.44
N LEU A 109 2.51 -9.69 -9.38
CA LEU A 109 3.91 -9.27 -9.23
C LEU A 109 4.70 -10.36 -8.54
N LYS A 110 5.33 -11.25 -9.32
CA LYS A 110 5.85 -12.54 -8.85
C LYS A 110 7.34 -12.53 -8.48
N ASN A 111 8.06 -11.44 -8.79
CA ASN A 111 9.45 -11.32 -8.37
C ASN A 111 9.55 -11.29 -6.84
N ASN A 112 10.54 -11.97 -6.27
CA ASN A 112 10.64 -12.21 -4.83
C ASN A 112 10.84 -10.92 -4.02
N GLU A 113 11.69 -9.99 -4.48
CA GLU A 113 11.96 -8.73 -3.79
C GLU A 113 10.68 -7.87 -3.73
N ILE A 114 9.97 -7.80 -4.85
CA ILE A 114 8.71 -7.07 -4.95
C ILE A 114 7.64 -7.70 -4.06
N ARG A 115 7.51 -9.02 -4.06
CA ARG A 115 6.53 -9.72 -3.21
C ARG A 115 6.80 -9.55 -1.73
N ASN A 116 8.07 -9.56 -1.31
CA ASN A 116 8.43 -9.32 0.09
C ASN A 116 8.05 -7.90 0.51
N MET A 117 8.33 -6.90 -0.33
CA MET A 117 7.91 -5.52 -0.09
C MET A 117 6.39 -5.41 0.05
N LEU A 118 5.64 -5.93 -0.92
CA LEU A 118 4.17 -5.89 -0.91
C LEU A 118 3.59 -6.66 0.29
N GLY A 119 4.20 -7.79 0.67
CA GLY A 119 3.81 -8.57 1.84
C GLY A 119 4.04 -7.83 3.16
N SER A 120 5.16 -7.10 3.26
CA SER A 120 5.48 -6.26 4.42
C SER A 120 4.46 -5.12 4.56
N ILE A 121 4.11 -4.44 3.46
CA ILE A 121 3.07 -3.40 3.42
C ILE A 121 1.71 -4.01 3.82
N ALA A 122 1.28 -5.09 3.18
CA ALA A 122 0.01 -5.75 3.48
C ALA A 122 -0.13 -6.17 4.96
N CYS A 123 0.96 -6.63 5.57
CA CYS A 123 1.00 -6.96 6.99
C CYS A 123 0.81 -5.71 7.86
N ARG A 124 1.39 -4.57 7.47
CA ARG A 124 1.28 -3.31 8.19
C ARG A 124 -0.14 -2.74 8.14
N GLU A 125 -0.86 -2.89 7.02
CA GLU A 125 -2.29 -2.54 6.95
C GLU A 125 -3.10 -3.28 8.01
N GLY A 126 -2.75 -4.53 8.33
CA GLY A 126 -3.35 -5.26 9.44
C GLY A 126 -3.09 -4.64 10.82
N VAL A 127 -1.94 -3.99 11.03
CA VAL A 127 -1.66 -3.23 12.26
C VAL A 127 -2.53 -1.98 12.33
N HIS A 128 -2.64 -1.22 11.24
CA HIS A 128 -3.50 -0.04 11.15
C HIS A 128 -4.95 -0.40 11.47
N GLN A 129 -5.49 -1.46 10.86
CA GLN A 129 -6.85 -1.96 11.14
C GLN A 129 -7.08 -2.23 12.64
N ARG A 130 -6.14 -2.95 13.28
CA ARG A 130 -6.26 -3.26 14.72
C ARG A 130 -6.12 -2.02 15.58
N ALA A 131 -5.24 -1.09 15.24
CA ALA A 131 -5.04 0.14 16.00
C ALA A 131 -6.28 1.04 15.98
N TYR A 132 -6.93 1.21 14.82
CA TYR A 132 -8.19 1.96 14.73
C TYR A 132 -9.35 1.20 15.38
N ALA A 133 -9.40 -0.12 15.32
CA ALA A 133 -10.39 -0.90 16.03
C ALA A 133 -10.21 -0.76 17.54
N LEU A 134 -8.99 -0.90 18.06
CA LEU A 134 -8.69 -0.70 19.49
C LEU A 134 -9.05 0.71 19.95
N LEU A 135 -8.79 1.73 19.16
CA LEU A 135 -9.17 3.11 19.47
C LEU A 135 -10.70 3.24 19.59
N ASN A 136 -11.46 2.71 18.62
CA ASN A 136 -12.92 2.73 18.67
C ASN A 136 -13.48 2.03 19.92
N ASP A 137 -12.97 0.81 20.21
CA ASP A 137 -13.39 0.03 21.39
C ASP A 137 -13.06 0.78 22.69
N THR A 138 -11.87 1.36 22.76
CA THR A 138 -11.39 2.10 23.93
C THR A 138 -12.22 3.37 24.20
N LEU A 139 -12.68 4.05 23.15
CA LEU A 139 -13.59 5.19 23.25
C LEU A 139 -15.03 4.77 23.58
N GLY A 140 -15.34 3.47 23.51
CA GLY A 140 -16.66 2.92 23.76
C GLY A 140 -17.63 3.19 22.62
N LEU A 141 -17.14 3.27 21.38
CA LEU A 141 -17.97 3.40 20.19
C LEU A 141 -18.64 2.06 19.89
N PRO A 142 -19.92 2.02 19.49
CA PRO A 142 -20.61 0.80 19.17
C PRO A 142 -20.09 0.15 17.88
N GLU A 143 -20.15 -1.16 17.76
CA GLU A 143 -19.73 -1.89 16.55
C GLU A 143 -20.45 -1.43 15.26
N SER A 144 -21.64 -0.82 15.39
CA SER A 144 -22.34 -0.22 14.24
C SER A 144 -21.53 0.86 13.53
N GLU A 145 -20.58 1.51 14.22
CA GLU A 145 -19.69 2.52 13.61
C GLU A 145 -18.83 1.95 12.50
N PHE A 146 -18.45 0.65 12.57
CA PHE A 146 -17.70 -0.01 11.50
C PHE A 146 -18.49 -0.17 10.19
N HIS A 147 -19.82 -0.08 10.24
CA HIS A 147 -20.70 -0.13 9.08
C HIS A 147 -21.26 1.24 8.68
N ALA A 148 -21.15 2.25 9.55
CA ALA A 148 -21.77 3.56 9.36
C ALA A 148 -21.24 4.31 8.11
N PHE A 149 -20.03 3.97 7.60
CA PHE A 149 -19.53 4.54 6.36
C PHE A 149 -20.46 4.30 5.15
N LEU A 150 -21.25 3.23 5.16
CA LEU A 150 -22.23 2.90 4.12
C LEU A 150 -23.38 3.89 4.05
N GLU A 151 -23.67 4.61 5.12
CA GLU A 151 -24.71 5.64 5.20
C GLU A 151 -24.30 6.95 4.51
N TYR A 152 -22.98 7.12 4.28
CA TYR A 152 -22.41 8.31 3.67
C TYR A 152 -21.92 8.00 2.25
N LYS A 153 -22.60 8.59 1.27
CA LYS A 153 -22.31 8.34 -0.16
C LYS A 153 -20.85 8.58 -0.53
N GLU A 154 -20.25 9.64 0.01
CA GLU A 154 -18.87 10.02 -0.26
C GLU A 154 -17.88 9.00 0.30
N MET A 155 -18.11 8.52 1.51
CA MET A 155 -17.28 7.48 2.14
C MET A 155 -17.43 6.15 1.40
N SER A 156 -18.66 5.74 1.11
CA SER A 156 -18.96 4.53 0.35
C SER A 156 -18.32 4.57 -1.04
N ASN A 157 -18.36 5.71 -1.73
CA ASN A 157 -17.72 5.89 -3.04
C ASN A 157 -16.18 5.79 -2.93
N LYS A 158 -15.56 6.36 -1.90
CA LYS A 158 -14.11 6.21 -1.66
C LYS A 158 -13.71 4.75 -1.46
N VAL A 159 -14.41 4.03 -0.60
CA VAL A 159 -14.14 2.60 -0.35
C VAL A 159 -14.35 1.78 -1.63
N LYS A 160 -15.42 2.06 -2.38
CA LYS A 160 -15.65 1.44 -3.70
C LYS A 160 -14.51 1.74 -4.67
N PHE A 161 -14.06 2.99 -4.75
CA PHE A 161 -12.92 3.37 -5.59
C PHE A 161 -11.68 2.56 -5.21
N MET A 162 -11.37 2.40 -3.94
CA MET A 162 -10.22 1.62 -3.47
C MET A 162 -10.33 0.13 -3.85
N ARG A 163 -11.52 -0.47 -3.77
CA ARG A 163 -11.77 -1.90 -4.01
C ARG A 163 -11.92 -2.29 -5.48
N ASP A 164 -12.38 -1.37 -6.31
CA ASP A 164 -12.70 -1.64 -7.73
C ASP A 164 -11.43 -1.63 -8.58
N ASN A 165 -10.66 -2.73 -8.53
CA ASN A 165 -9.43 -2.91 -9.26
C ASN A 165 -9.55 -4.03 -10.30
N ASP A 166 -9.03 -3.78 -11.48
CA ASP A 166 -8.80 -4.78 -12.52
C ASP A 166 -7.29 -4.96 -12.72
N THR A 167 -6.83 -6.20 -12.76
CA THR A 167 -5.44 -6.58 -13.03
C THR A 167 -5.35 -7.64 -14.11
N SER A 168 -6.34 -7.68 -15.01
CA SER A 168 -6.46 -8.69 -16.08
C SER A 168 -5.34 -8.59 -17.11
N ASN A 169 -4.80 -7.40 -17.33
CA ASN A 169 -3.70 -7.12 -18.25
C ASN A 169 -2.72 -6.10 -17.64
N TYR A 170 -1.60 -5.84 -18.31
CA TYR A 170 -0.55 -4.96 -17.79
C TYR A 170 -0.96 -3.49 -17.69
N SER A 171 -1.82 -2.99 -18.58
CA SER A 171 -2.34 -1.62 -18.49
C SER A 171 -3.18 -1.46 -17.23
N ASN A 172 -4.13 -2.37 -17.03
CA ASN A 172 -5.01 -2.38 -15.87
C ASN A 172 -4.23 -2.57 -14.56
N LEU A 173 -3.21 -3.44 -14.57
CA LEU A 173 -2.32 -3.59 -13.40
C LEU A 173 -1.58 -2.30 -13.09
N ALA A 174 -1.03 -1.60 -14.08
CA ALA A 174 -0.38 -0.30 -13.88
C ALA A 174 -1.36 0.75 -13.35
N THR A 175 -2.58 0.80 -13.90
CA THR A 175 -3.67 1.66 -13.40
C THR A 175 -4.01 1.35 -11.94
N ALA A 176 -4.14 0.08 -11.57
CA ALA A 176 -4.41 -0.33 -10.19
C ALA A 176 -3.28 0.07 -9.22
N VAL A 177 -2.00 -0.06 -9.63
CA VAL A 177 -0.85 0.39 -8.83
C VAL A 177 -0.88 1.91 -8.63
N ALA A 178 -1.12 2.70 -9.71
CA ALA A 178 -1.24 4.15 -9.60
C ALA A 178 -2.38 4.56 -8.66
N LYS A 179 -3.51 3.87 -8.75
CA LYS A 179 -4.68 4.10 -7.92
C LYS A 179 -4.41 3.85 -6.43
N SER A 180 -3.60 2.82 -6.09
CA SER A 180 -3.13 2.58 -4.72
C SER A 180 -2.31 3.77 -4.20
N VAL A 181 -1.37 4.31 -5.02
CA VAL A 181 -0.58 5.50 -4.65
C VAL A 181 -1.48 6.70 -4.33
N PHE A 182 -2.54 6.94 -5.11
CA PHE A 182 -3.48 8.03 -4.84
C PHE A 182 -4.36 7.75 -3.62
N ALA A 183 -4.78 6.52 -3.42
CA ALA A 183 -5.59 6.14 -2.27
C ALA A 183 -4.82 6.34 -0.95
N GLU A 184 -3.61 5.81 -0.86
CA GLU A 184 -2.79 5.88 0.35
C GLU A 184 -2.14 7.26 0.52
N GLY A 185 -1.71 7.92 -0.59
CA GLY A 185 -1.01 9.20 -0.53
C GLY A 185 -1.93 10.42 -0.40
N ILE A 186 -3.01 10.50 -1.17
CA ILE A 186 -3.86 11.71 -1.21
C ILE A 186 -5.10 11.55 -0.35
N SER A 187 -5.82 10.43 -0.49
CA SER A 187 -7.11 10.26 0.17
C SER A 187 -7.02 10.21 1.69
N LEU A 188 -5.96 9.61 2.24
CA LEU A 188 -5.80 9.43 3.69
C LEU A 188 -5.10 10.63 4.36
N PHE A 189 -4.11 11.23 3.71
CA PHE A 189 -3.27 12.27 4.32
C PHE A 189 -4.05 13.49 4.81
N ALA A 190 -5.06 13.95 4.07
CA ALA A 190 -5.90 15.06 4.53
C ALA A 190 -6.58 14.73 5.86
N SER A 191 -7.12 13.53 5.99
CA SER A 191 -7.78 13.06 7.20
C SER A 191 -6.80 12.89 8.38
N PHE A 192 -5.60 12.38 8.11
CA PHE A 192 -4.53 12.31 9.11
C PHE A 192 -4.17 13.68 9.68
N VAL A 193 -3.94 14.67 8.82
CA VAL A 193 -3.60 16.02 9.24
C VAL A 193 -4.71 16.64 10.09
N MET A 194 -5.97 16.38 9.73
CA MET A 194 -7.11 16.84 10.50
C MET A 194 -7.15 16.25 11.92
N LEU A 195 -6.87 14.93 12.08
CA LEU A 195 -6.79 14.31 13.41
C LEU A 195 -5.56 14.78 14.19
N LEU A 196 -4.41 14.95 13.56
CA LEU A 196 -3.21 15.46 14.20
C LEU A 196 -3.37 16.90 14.75
N ASN A 197 -4.35 17.65 14.26
CA ASN A 197 -4.62 19.00 14.79
C ASN A 197 -4.99 18.98 16.27
N PHE A 198 -5.51 17.87 16.81
CA PHE A 198 -5.79 17.70 18.24
C PHE A 198 -4.52 17.80 19.11
N GLN A 199 -3.34 17.45 18.57
CA GLN A 199 -2.06 17.64 19.27
C GLN A 199 -1.82 19.11 19.69
N ARG A 200 -2.27 20.08 18.89
CA ARG A 200 -2.07 21.52 19.18
C ARG A 200 -2.74 21.96 20.47
N SER A 201 -3.79 21.26 20.87
CA SER A 201 -4.53 21.52 22.11
C SER A 201 -4.22 20.49 23.20
N GLY A 202 -3.28 19.57 22.97
CA GLY A 202 -2.89 18.52 23.91
C GLY A 202 -3.96 17.45 24.14
N LYS A 203 -4.95 17.33 23.22
CA LYS A 203 -6.06 16.38 23.27
C LYS A 203 -5.78 15.14 22.45
N MET A 204 -6.40 14.00 22.82
CA MET A 204 -6.40 12.76 22.05
C MET A 204 -4.98 12.31 21.65
N LYS A 205 -4.09 12.24 22.63
CA LYS A 205 -2.65 12.00 22.39
C LYS A 205 -2.37 10.61 21.83
N GLY A 206 -3.07 9.59 22.31
CA GLY A 206 -2.95 8.23 21.81
C GLY A 206 -3.44 8.11 20.36
N MET A 207 -4.62 8.66 20.05
CA MET A 207 -5.11 8.77 18.67
C MET A 207 -4.10 9.48 17.78
N CYS A 208 -3.55 10.62 18.21
CA CYS A 208 -2.53 11.34 17.45
C CYS A 208 -1.28 10.48 17.24
N LYS A 209 -0.93 9.62 18.20
CA LYS A 209 0.21 8.71 18.07
C LYS A 209 -0.04 7.60 17.07
N VAL A 210 -1.24 6.99 17.06
CA VAL A 210 -1.68 6.06 16.02
C VAL A 210 -1.52 6.71 14.65
N VAL A 211 -2.08 7.92 14.49
CA VAL A 211 -2.04 8.66 13.23
C VAL A 211 -0.61 9.02 12.80
N GLU A 212 0.25 9.43 13.72
CA GLU A 212 1.66 9.75 13.46
C GLU A 212 2.41 8.54 12.90
N TRP A 213 2.21 7.37 13.50
CA TRP A 213 2.85 6.15 13.04
C TRP A 213 2.26 5.63 11.74
N SER A 214 0.95 5.75 11.54
CA SER A 214 0.30 5.45 10.26
C SER A 214 0.85 6.34 9.13
N ILE A 215 0.95 7.65 9.30
CA ILE A 215 1.51 8.57 8.29
C ILE A 215 2.94 8.17 7.89
N ARG A 216 3.77 7.78 8.87
CA ARG A 216 5.13 7.31 8.58
C ARG A 216 5.11 6.08 7.68
N ASP A 217 4.24 5.13 7.98
CA ASP A 217 4.10 3.89 7.23
C ASP A 217 3.53 4.16 5.83
N GLU A 218 2.44 4.94 5.74
CA GLU A 218 1.83 5.33 4.45
C GLU A 218 2.81 6.09 3.55
N SER A 219 3.69 6.90 4.13
CA SER A 219 4.73 7.58 3.34
C SER A 219 5.67 6.57 2.67
N MET A 220 6.01 5.48 3.36
CA MET A 220 6.83 4.41 2.80
C MET A 220 6.06 3.57 1.77
N HIS A 221 4.75 3.34 1.99
CA HIS A 221 3.88 2.66 1.03
C HIS A 221 3.81 3.45 -0.28
N VAL A 222 3.55 4.74 -0.20
CA VAL A 222 3.50 5.65 -1.35
C VAL A 222 4.83 5.68 -2.10
N ASP A 223 5.96 5.76 -1.40
CA ASP A 223 7.30 5.72 -2.00
C ASP A 223 7.53 4.40 -2.76
N GLY A 224 7.22 3.27 -2.12
CA GLY A 224 7.38 1.94 -2.69
C GLY A 224 6.49 1.70 -3.91
N MET A 225 5.20 2.02 -3.79
CA MET A 225 4.24 1.84 -4.88
C MET A 225 4.51 2.81 -6.04
N SER A 226 4.96 4.03 -5.76
CA SER A 226 5.38 4.99 -6.80
C SER A 226 6.62 4.51 -7.55
N GLN A 227 7.61 3.95 -6.86
CA GLN A 227 8.78 3.36 -7.50
C GLN A 227 8.41 2.13 -8.33
N LEU A 228 7.56 1.27 -7.79
CA LEU A 228 7.01 0.10 -8.48
C LEU A 228 6.29 0.51 -9.77
N PHE A 229 5.42 1.52 -9.70
CA PHE A 229 4.70 2.04 -10.87
C PHE A 229 5.68 2.53 -11.96
N ARG A 230 6.68 3.34 -11.60
CA ARG A 230 7.66 3.87 -12.55
C ARG A 230 8.45 2.77 -13.23
N GLU A 231 8.96 1.80 -12.46
CA GLU A 231 9.74 0.71 -13.02
C GLU A 231 8.88 -0.27 -13.84
N PHE A 232 7.65 -0.53 -13.39
CA PHE A 232 6.71 -1.35 -14.16
C PHE A 232 6.41 -0.74 -15.53
N CYS A 233 6.16 0.56 -15.59
CA CYS A 233 5.98 1.28 -16.85
C CYS A 233 7.25 1.27 -17.72
N ALA A 234 8.44 1.36 -17.12
CA ALA A 234 9.71 1.25 -17.85
C ALA A 234 9.95 -0.16 -18.41
N GLU A 235 9.55 -1.20 -17.69
CA GLU A 235 9.62 -2.59 -18.18
C GLU A 235 8.60 -2.89 -19.27
N HIS A 236 7.46 -2.21 -19.25
CA HIS A 236 6.32 -2.39 -20.15
C HIS A 236 5.94 -1.09 -20.89
N PRO A 237 6.84 -0.51 -21.71
CA PRO A 237 6.62 0.82 -22.33
C PRO A 237 5.39 0.87 -23.25
N ARG A 238 4.91 -0.27 -23.75
CA ARG A 238 3.67 -0.35 -24.56
C ARG A 238 2.41 -0.05 -23.76
N VAL A 239 2.46 -0.09 -22.43
CA VAL A 239 1.35 0.30 -21.54
C VAL A 239 1.18 1.83 -21.54
N VAL A 240 2.27 2.59 -21.71
CA VAL A 240 2.28 4.05 -21.54
C VAL A 240 1.81 4.74 -22.82
N THR A 241 0.52 4.57 -23.15
CA THR A 241 -0.15 5.28 -24.26
C THR A 241 -0.66 6.64 -23.82
N ASP A 242 -1.11 7.46 -24.76
CA ASP A 242 -1.71 8.76 -24.42
C ASP A 242 -3.08 8.60 -23.74
N GLU A 243 -3.80 7.54 -24.06
CA GLU A 243 -5.05 7.16 -23.38
C GLU A 243 -4.77 6.78 -21.93
N PHE A 244 -3.78 5.93 -21.69
CA PHE A 244 -3.34 5.55 -20.34
C PHE A 244 -2.93 6.79 -19.51
N LYS A 245 -2.14 7.70 -20.07
CA LYS A 245 -1.78 8.94 -19.38
C LYS A 245 -3.01 9.79 -19.01
N LYS A 246 -3.96 9.93 -19.94
CA LYS A 246 -5.21 10.63 -19.66
C LYS A 246 -6.01 9.98 -18.55
N GLU A 247 -6.09 8.65 -18.54
CA GLU A 247 -6.74 7.90 -17.46
C GLU A 247 -6.09 8.21 -16.10
N ILE A 248 -4.74 8.11 -16.00
CA ILE A 248 -4.02 8.42 -14.77
C ILE A 248 -4.24 9.86 -14.31
N TYR A 249 -4.22 10.85 -15.23
CA TYR A 249 -4.46 12.25 -14.88
C TYR A 249 -5.92 12.59 -14.53
N SER A 250 -6.86 11.70 -14.82
CA SER A 250 -8.27 11.88 -14.50
C SER A 250 -8.69 11.27 -13.17
N MET A 251 -7.79 10.53 -12.50
CA MET A 251 -8.01 9.97 -11.17
C MET A 251 -7.96 11.06 -10.09
#